data_50434b99d15cfd5f41d9a4a57591b719
#
_entry.id   50434b99d15cfd5f41d9a4a57591b719
#
_cell.length_a   1.000
_cell.length_b   1.000
_cell.length_c   1.000
_cell.angle_alpha   90.00
_cell.angle_beta   90.00
_cell.angle_gamma   90.00
#
_symmetry.space_group_name_H-M   'P 1'
#
loop_
_entity.id
_entity.type
_entity.pdbx_description
1 polymer ?
#
loop_
_entity_poly.entity_id
_entity_poly.type
_entity_poly.pdbx_seq_one_letter_code
_entity_poly.pdbx_strand_id
1 'polypeptide(L)'
;MTAQEFGEWQGAALEEYARDVASARGIPLEDARRIARESHRLFLPEGTATTGVHLVVGEDSDGARVGILWLGPNPDGAGPAWIYDIEVLETRRGEGWGRALMIEAERLAREDGHTEIGLNVFGSNAVARRLYESLGYAAASIQMRKPL
;
A
#
# COMPACT_ATOMS: atom_id res chain seq x y z
N MET A 1 9.30 -4.68 10.19
CA MET A 1 8.21 -5.65 10.51
C MET A 1 8.82 -6.98 10.86
N THR A 2 8.46 -7.57 11.98
CA THR A 2 8.85 -8.93 12.40
C THR A 2 8.01 -9.99 11.67
N ALA A 3 8.41 -11.27 11.72
CA ALA A 3 7.63 -12.36 11.13
C ALA A 3 6.25 -12.54 11.77
N GLN A 4 6.14 -12.27 13.07
CA GLN A 4 4.86 -12.29 13.78
C GLN A 4 3.93 -11.16 13.29
N GLU A 5 4.43 -9.93 13.28
CA GLU A 5 3.68 -8.75 12.78
C GLU A 5 3.25 -8.94 11.33
N PHE A 6 4.11 -9.56 10.51
CA PHE A 6 3.78 -9.89 9.12
C PHE A 6 2.60 -10.84 9.02
N GLY A 7 2.60 -11.92 9.81
CA GLY A 7 1.47 -12.87 9.82
C GLY A 7 0.15 -12.24 10.27
N GLU A 8 0.20 -11.35 11.27
CA GLU A 8 -0.97 -10.63 11.77
C GLU A 8 -1.51 -9.64 10.73
N TRP A 9 -0.63 -8.88 10.07
CA TRP A 9 -1.00 -7.92 9.03
C TRP A 9 -1.49 -8.59 7.75
N GLN A 10 -0.80 -9.61 7.24
CA GLN A 10 -1.03 -10.18 5.91
C GLN A 10 -2.48 -10.65 5.71
N GLY A 11 -3.07 -11.28 6.71
CA GLY A 11 -4.46 -11.78 6.64
C GLY A 11 -5.47 -10.65 6.43
N ALA A 12 -5.32 -9.56 7.19
CA ALA A 12 -6.19 -8.39 7.10
C ALA A 12 -5.98 -7.64 5.77
N ALA A 13 -4.73 -7.42 5.39
CA ALA A 13 -4.36 -6.74 4.14
C ALA A 13 -4.90 -7.47 2.90
N LEU A 14 -4.79 -8.81 2.87
CA LEU A 14 -5.35 -9.62 1.78
C LEU A 14 -6.87 -9.46 1.65
N GLU A 15 -7.59 -9.45 2.76
CA GLU A 15 -9.05 -9.36 2.75
C GLU A 15 -9.51 -7.95 2.38
N GLU A 16 -8.83 -6.90 2.85
CA GLU A 16 -9.13 -5.51 2.50
C GLU A 16 -8.87 -5.26 1.01
N TYR A 17 -7.70 -5.64 0.52
CA TYR A 17 -7.37 -5.53 -0.91
C TYR A 17 -8.35 -6.32 -1.79
N ALA A 18 -8.78 -7.51 -1.38
CA ALA A 18 -9.78 -8.28 -2.11
C ALA A 18 -11.13 -7.55 -2.19
N ARG A 19 -11.58 -6.91 -1.11
CA ARG A 19 -12.83 -6.09 -1.13
C ARG A 19 -12.72 -4.91 -2.09
N ASP A 20 -11.60 -4.22 -2.08
CA ASP A 20 -11.35 -3.08 -2.95
C ASP A 20 -11.31 -3.50 -4.43
N VAL A 21 -10.61 -4.59 -4.74
CA VAL A 21 -10.57 -5.17 -6.09
C VAL A 21 -11.96 -5.61 -6.54
N ALA A 22 -12.72 -6.30 -5.69
CA ALA A 22 -14.08 -6.75 -6.00
C ALA A 22 -14.99 -5.55 -6.34
N SER A 23 -14.95 -4.52 -5.50
CA SER A 23 -15.71 -3.28 -5.70
C SER A 23 -15.27 -2.54 -6.97
N ALA A 24 -13.96 -2.34 -7.13
CA ALA A 24 -13.41 -1.59 -8.25
C ALA A 24 -13.61 -2.31 -9.59
N ARG A 25 -13.54 -3.64 -9.63
CA ARG A 25 -13.66 -4.43 -10.87
C ARG A 25 -15.06 -4.98 -11.11
N GLY A 26 -15.97 -4.94 -10.13
CA GLY A 26 -17.30 -5.53 -10.23
C GLY A 26 -17.26 -7.05 -10.37
N ILE A 27 -16.34 -7.72 -9.68
CA ILE A 27 -16.16 -9.18 -9.70
C ILE A 27 -16.55 -9.80 -8.35
N PRO A 28 -16.86 -11.12 -8.32
CA PRO A 28 -17.13 -11.81 -7.06
C PRO A 28 -15.95 -11.70 -6.09
N LEU A 29 -16.25 -11.59 -4.79
CA LEU A 29 -15.23 -11.45 -3.75
C LEU A 29 -14.25 -12.64 -3.74
N GLU A 30 -14.71 -13.86 -4.04
CA GLU A 30 -13.83 -15.03 -4.09
C GLU A 30 -12.78 -14.95 -5.22
N ASP A 31 -13.16 -14.42 -6.38
CA ASP A 31 -12.21 -14.16 -7.46
C ASP A 31 -11.21 -13.07 -7.06
N ALA A 32 -11.69 -12.03 -6.39
CA ALA A 32 -10.82 -10.96 -5.88
C ALA A 32 -9.86 -11.47 -4.79
N ARG A 33 -10.28 -12.36 -3.90
CA ARG A 33 -9.41 -13.03 -2.93
C ARG A 33 -8.31 -13.85 -3.60
N ARG A 34 -8.63 -14.54 -4.69
CA ARG A 34 -7.63 -15.27 -5.48
C ARG A 34 -6.59 -14.33 -6.06
N ILE A 35 -7.03 -13.21 -6.65
CA ILE A 35 -6.14 -12.16 -7.17
C ILE A 35 -5.24 -11.60 -6.07
N ALA A 36 -5.80 -11.29 -4.90
CA ALA A 36 -5.05 -10.77 -3.77
C ALA A 36 -3.95 -11.76 -3.30
N ARG A 37 -4.27 -13.03 -3.15
CA ARG A 37 -3.30 -14.07 -2.78
C ARG A 37 -2.20 -14.24 -3.82
N GLU A 38 -2.54 -14.22 -5.12
CA GLU A 38 -1.58 -14.32 -6.22
C GLU A 38 -0.63 -13.10 -6.24
N SER A 39 -1.16 -11.89 -6.06
CA SER A 39 -0.37 -10.65 -5.97
C SER A 39 0.61 -10.69 -4.79
N HIS A 40 0.15 -11.07 -3.59
CA HIS A 40 1.03 -11.18 -2.43
C HIS A 40 2.13 -12.23 -2.63
N ARG A 41 1.80 -13.38 -3.22
CA ARG A 41 2.81 -14.41 -3.53
C ARG A 41 3.85 -13.92 -4.55
N LEU A 42 3.42 -13.13 -5.52
CA LEU A 42 4.30 -12.59 -6.56
C LEU A 42 5.24 -11.54 -6.01
N PHE A 43 4.73 -10.62 -5.20
CA PHE A 43 5.48 -9.45 -4.72
C PHE A 43 6.13 -9.66 -3.35
N LEU A 44 5.75 -10.70 -2.60
CA LEU A 44 6.33 -11.08 -1.32
C LEU A 44 6.66 -12.58 -1.28
N PRO A 45 7.46 -13.10 -2.24
CA PRO A 45 7.73 -14.54 -2.33
C PRO A 45 8.43 -15.11 -1.08
N GLU A 46 9.19 -14.29 -0.38
CA GLU A 46 9.91 -14.66 0.85
C GLU A 46 9.41 -13.88 2.08
N GLY A 47 8.17 -13.35 2.01
CA GLY A 47 7.58 -12.56 3.09
C GLY A 47 8.46 -11.37 3.48
N THR A 48 8.81 -11.26 4.77
CA THR A 48 9.67 -10.17 5.29
C THR A 48 11.12 -10.22 4.79
N ALA A 49 11.56 -11.34 4.22
CA ALA A 49 12.90 -11.50 3.65
C ALA A 49 12.99 -11.18 2.16
N THR A 50 11.86 -10.78 1.53
CA THR A 50 11.84 -10.45 0.12
C THR A 50 12.78 -9.29 -0.19
N THR A 51 13.73 -9.52 -1.10
CA THR A 51 14.75 -8.53 -1.46
C THR A 51 14.13 -7.32 -2.18
N GLY A 52 14.62 -6.12 -1.84
CA GLY A 52 14.17 -4.86 -2.45
C GLY A 52 12.79 -4.39 -1.97
N VAL A 53 12.29 -4.98 -0.88
CA VAL A 53 11.00 -4.63 -0.27
C VAL A 53 11.21 -4.09 1.13
N HIS A 54 10.51 -3.01 1.45
CA HIS A 54 10.42 -2.45 2.80
C HIS A 54 9.02 -2.73 3.38
N LEU A 55 8.97 -3.55 4.43
CA LEU A 55 7.78 -3.76 5.24
C LEU A 55 8.01 -3.07 6.59
N VAL A 56 7.44 -1.87 6.72
CA VAL A 56 7.67 -0.98 7.86
C VAL A 56 6.46 -0.98 8.80
N VAL A 57 6.71 -1.03 10.10
CA VAL A 57 5.73 -0.70 11.13
C VAL A 57 6.02 0.70 11.61
N GLY A 58 5.04 1.59 11.48
CA GLY A 58 5.10 2.93 12.05
C GLY A 58 4.74 2.89 13.53
N GLU A 59 5.55 3.54 14.36
CA GLU A 59 5.36 3.64 15.81
C GLU A 59 5.38 5.10 16.25
N ASP A 60 4.65 5.42 17.30
CA ASP A 60 4.74 6.73 17.94
C ASP A 60 5.93 6.81 18.91
N SER A 61 6.08 7.95 19.61
CA SER A 61 7.16 8.17 20.58
C SER A 61 7.18 7.18 21.74
N ASP A 62 6.06 6.56 22.04
CA ASP A 62 5.89 5.59 23.13
C ASP A 62 6.09 4.14 22.65
N GLY A 63 6.39 3.95 21.34
CA GLY A 63 6.54 2.65 20.71
C GLY A 63 5.21 1.97 20.37
N ALA A 64 4.10 2.69 20.43
CA ALA A 64 2.82 2.14 20.06
C ALA A 64 2.64 2.20 18.53
N ARG A 65 2.22 1.09 17.94
CA ARG A 65 1.96 0.99 16.50
C ARG A 65 0.90 1.99 16.06
N VAL A 66 1.18 2.70 14.97
CA VAL A 66 0.27 3.68 14.37
C VAL A 66 -0.18 3.27 12.96
N GLY A 67 0.60 2.45 12.27
CA GLY A 67 0.27 2.01 10.93
C GLY A 67 1.36 1.13 10.32
N ILE A 68 1.22 0.84 9.05
CA ILE A 68 2.18 0.06 8.25
C ILE A 68 2.43 0.73 6.90
N LEU A 69 3.55 0.35 6.29
CA LEU A 69 3.92 0.71 4.93
C LEU A 69 4.56 -0.50 4.25
N TRP A 70 4.10 -0.79 3.03
CA TRP A 70 4.74 -1.73 2.12
C TRP A 70 5.19 -0.99 0.86
N LEU A 71 6.51 -0.82 0.73
CA LEU A 71 7.18 -0.23 -0.42
C LEU A 71 8.05 -1.30 -1.11
N GLY A 72 8.13 -1.27 -2.41
CA GLY A 72 8.97 -2.18 -3.18
C GLY A 72 9.19 -1.74 -4.63
N PRO A 73 9.76 -2.59 -5.47
CA PRO A 73 9.94 -2.30 -6.88
C PRO A 73 8.60 -2.19 -7.61
N ASN A 74 8.61 -1.52 -8.77
CA ASN A 74 7.42 -1.41 -9.61
C ASN A 74 6.89 -2.79 -10.02
N PRO A 75 5.57 -3.04 -9.98
CA PRO A 75 4.99 -4.32 -10.37
C PRO A 75 5.29 -4.73 -11.83
N ASP A 76 5.56 -3.75 -12.70
CA ASP A 76 5.95 -4.00 -14.10
C ASP A 76 7.46 -4.26 -14.26
N GLY A 77 8.22 -4.31 -13.18
CA GLY A 77 9.65 -4.65 -13.15
C GLY A 77 10.59 -3.49 -13.49
N ALA A 78 10.13 -2.42 -14.09
CA ALA A 78 10.89 -1.20 -14.37
C ALA A 78 10.04 0.02 -14.07
N GLY A 79 10.67 1.08 -13.56
CA GLY A 79 9.95 2.33 -13.27
C GLY A 79 10.13 2.83 -11.84
N PRO A 80 9.19 3.66 -11.34
CA PRO A 80 9.24 4.23 -10.00
C PRO A 80 9.19 3.18 -8.90
N ALA A 81 9.71 3.49 -7.72
CA ALA A 81 9.37 2.74 -6.51
C ALA A 81 7.85 2.68 -6.33
N TRP A 82 7.32 1.62 -5.74
CA TRP A 82 5.88 1.42 -5.66
C TRP A 82 5.40 1.18 -4.23
N ILE A 83 4.44 1.99 -3.79
CA ILE A 83 3.73 1.76 -2.54
C ILE A 83 2.59 0.77 -2.83
N TYR A 84 2.72 -0.44 -2.30
CA TYR A 84 1.73 -1.51 -2.42
C TYR A 84 0.62 -1.38 -1.39
N ASP A 85 1.00 -0.97 -0.16
CA ASP A 85 0.06 -0.78 0.93
C ASP A 85 0.55 0.32 1.88
N ILE A 86 -0.37 1.12 2.37
CA ILE A 86 -0.17 2.10 3.42
C ILE A 86 -1.44 2.20 4.25
N GLU A 87 -1.34 1.81 5.51
CA GLU A 87 -2.46 1.77 6.43
C GLU A 87 -2.14 2.55 7.70
N VAL A 88 -3.08 3.35 8.17
CA VAL A 88 -3.07 3.94 9.51
C VAL A 88 -4.17 3.28 10.34
N LEU A 89 -3.82 2.80 11.52
CA LEU A 89 -4.79 2.22 12.46
C LEU A 89 -5.98 3.16 12.63
N GLU A 90 -7.19 2.60 12.61
CA GLU A 90 -8.43 3.38 12.65
C GLU A 90 -8.47 4.35 13.84
N THR A 91 -7.99 3.90 15.00
CA THR A 91 -7.90 4.69 16.23
C THR A 91 -6.87 5.82 16.20
N ARG A 92 -5.99 5.83 15.17
CA ARG A 92 -4.90 6.80 15.03
C ARG A 92 -5.05 7.69 13.78
N ARG A 93 -6.20 7.57 13.10
CA ARG A 93 -6.51 8.41 11.92
C ARG A 93 -6.74 9.86 12.32
N GLY A 94 -6.42 10.77 11.39
CA GLY A 94 -6.56 12.22 11.63
C GLY A 94 -5.43 12.87 12.42
N GLU A 95 -4.44 12.10 12.89
CA GLU A 95 -3.28 12.57 13.68
C GLU A 95 -2.05 12.91 12.82
N GLY A 96 -2.14 12.77 11.49
CA GLY A 96 -1.02 13.04 10.58
C GLY A 96 -0.13 11.85 10.25
N TRP A 97 -0.39 10.66 10.80
CA TRP A 97 0.44 9.48 10.59
C TRP A 97 0.50 9.02 9.13
N GLY A 98 -0.58 9.16 8.36
CA GLY A 98 -0.56 8.86 6.94
C GLY A 98 0.47 9.72 6.18
N ARG A 99 0.59 11.00 6.51
CA ARG A 99 1.61 11.89 5.95
C ARG A 99 3.02 11.47 6.37
N ALA A 100 3.22 11.11 7.64
CA ALA A 100 4.51 10.65 8.14
C ALA A 100 4.97 9.38 7.43
N LEU A 101 4.09 8.39 7.25
CA LEU A 101 4.37 7.16 6.52
C LEU A 101 4.69 7.42 5.04
N MET A 102 4.00 8.36 4.38
CA MET A 102 4.31 8.74 3.00
C MET A 102 5.68 9.40 2.87
N ILE A 103 6.05 10.28 3.80
CA ILE A 103 7.38 10.90 3.83
C ILE A 103 8.46 9.83 4.04
N GLU A 104 8.21 8.85 4.90
CA GLU A 104 9.12 7.73 5.09
C GLU A 104 9.25 6.86 3.83
N ALA A 105 8.15 6.58 3.12
CA ALA A 105 8.18 5.88 1.84
C ALA A 105 9.06 6.60 0.82
N GLU A 106 8.91 7.92 0.71
CA GLU A 106 9.75 8.74 -0.18
C GLU A 106 11.22 8.74 0.23
N ARG A 107 11.51 8.76 1.53
CA ARG A 107 12.89 8.67 2.03
C ARG A 107 13.54 7.34 1.64
N LEU A 108 12.86 6.23 1.90
CA LEU A 108 13.32 4.88 1.56
C LEU A 108 13.51 4.71 0.04
N ALA A 109 12.55 5.17 -0.77
CA ALA A 109 12.67 5.12 -2.22
C ALA A 109 13.91 5.88 -2.73
N ARG A 110 14.24 7.05 -2.16
CA ARG A 110 15.45 7.81 -2.52
C ARG A 110 16.73 7.07 -2.09
N GLU A 111 16.74 6.42 -0.92
CA GLU A 111 17.87 5.62 -0.45
C GLU A 111 18.14 4.41 -1.35
N ASP A 112 17.08 3.82 -1.92
CA ASP A 112 17.17 2.75 -2.91
C ASP A 112 17.57 3.25 -4.31
N GLY A 113 17.76 4.56 -4.48
CA GLY A 113 18.20 5.19 -5.74
C GLY A 113 17.07 5.50 -6.72
N HIS A 114 15.80 5.39 -6.31
CA HIS A 114 14.68 5.78 -7.15
C HIS A 114 14.53 7.31 -7.23
N THR A 115 14.17 7.79 -8.42
CA THR A 115 13.88 9.21 -8.69
C THR A 115 12.38 9.52 -8.73
N GLU A 116 11.56 8.47 -8.75
CA GLU A 116 10.10 8.54 -8.76
C GLU A 116 9.51 7.49 -7.82
N ILE A 117 8.34 7.78 -7.29
CA ILE A 117 7.53 6.88 -6.47
C ILE A 117 6.08 6.91 -6.95
N GLY A 118 5.45 5.75 -7.03
CA GLY A 118 4.08 5.61 -7.48
C GLY A 118 3.24 4.76 -6.52
N LEU A 119 1.95 4.85 -6.71
CA LEU A 119 0.95 4.06 -6.00
C LEU A 119 -0.31 3.92 -6.86
N ASN A 120 -1.18 2.98 -6.49
CA ASN A 120 -2.54 2.95 -6.98
C ASN A 120 -3.51 3.34 -5.86
N VAL A 121 -4.49 4.16 -6.16
CA VAL A 121 -5.55 4.54 -5.23
C VAL A 121 -6.91 4.38 -5.88
N PHE A 122 -7.83 3.71 -5.19
CA PHE A 122 -9.19 3.54 -5.69
C PHE A 122 -9.94 4.88 -5.70
N GLY A 123 -10.72 5.12 -6.75
CA GLY A 123 -11.43 6.38 -6.95
C GLY A 123 -12.37 6.78 -5.80
N SER A 124 -12.89 5.80 -5.06
CA SER A 124 -13.72 5.98 -3.86
C SER A 124 -12.94 6.50 -2.65
N ASN A 125 -11.62 6.31 -2.59
CA ASN A 125 -10.79 6.72 -1.47
C ASN A 125 -10.40 8.21 -1.55
N ALA A 126 -11.36 9.09 -1.36
CA ALA A 126 -11.15 10.53 -1.43
C ALA A 126 -10.21 11.08 -0.34
N VAL A 127 -10.13 10.42 0.81
CA VAL A 127 -9.25 10.82 1.92
C VAL A 127 -7.78 10.61 1.52
N ALA A 128 -7.44 9.42 1.06
CA ALA A 128 -6.09 9.10 0.61
C ALA A 128 -5.68 9.97 -0.59
N ARG A 129 -6.56 10.14 -1.59
CA ARG A 129 -6.29 11.00 -2.75
C ARG A 129 -5.91 12.41 -2.35
N ARG A 130 -6.68 13.06 -1.45
CA ARG A 130 -6.35 14.40 -0.95
C ARG A 130 -4.99 14.46 -0.25
N LEU A 131 -4.65 13.41 0.51
CA LEU A 131 -3.33 13.30 1.15
C LEU A 131 -2.23 13.27 0.09
N TYR A 132 -2.33 12.38 -0.89
CA TYR A 132 -1.32 12.22 -1.95
C TYR A 132 -1.17 13.48 -2.79
N GLU A 133 -2.28 14.09 -3.22
CA GLU A 133 -2.27 15.37 -3.94
C GLU A 133 -1.58 16.49 -3.14
N SER A 134 -1.81 16.54 -1.81
CA SER A 134 -1.16 17.52 -0.91
C SER A 134 0.35 17.29 -0.73
N LEU A 135 0.85 16.11 -1.10
CA LEU A 135 2.26 15.74 -1.11
C LEU A 135 2.90 15.88 -2.50
N GLY A 136 2.12 16.32 -3.51
CA GLY A 136 2.62 16.52 -4.87
C GLY A 136 2.42 15.32 -5.81
N TYR A 137 1.72 14.27 -5.39
CA TYR A 137 1.36 13.19 -6.30
C TYR A 137 0.31 13.66 -7.30
N ALA A 138 0.48 13.28 -8.56
CA ALA A 138 -0.47 13.57 -9.64
C ALA A 138 -0.98 12.27 -10.28
N ALA A 139 -2.21 12.31 -10.79
CA ALA A 139 -2.79 11.16 -11.47
C ALA A 139 -2.05 10.90 -12.79
N ALA A 140 -1.44 9.73 -12.93
CA ALA A 140 -0.77 9.28 -14.15
C ALA A 140 -1.74 8.58 -15.11
N SER A 141 -2.76 7.89 -14.59
CA SER A 141 -3.84 7.27 -15.38
C SER A 141 -5.15 7.26 -14.59
N ILE A 142 -6.27 7.21 -15.30
CA ILE A 142 -7.60 7.12 -14.68
C ILE A 142 -8.40 6.02 -15.38
N GLN A 143 -8.85 5.03 -14.63
CA GLN A 143 -9.78 4.02 -15.13
C GLN A 143 -11.21 4.46 -14.85
N MET A 144 -12.06 4.47 -15.88
CA MET A 144 -13.47 4.85 -15.77
C MET A 144 -14.38 3.72 -16.24
N ARG A 145 -15.57 3.58 -15.63
CA ARG A 145 -16.59 2.61 -16.02
C ARG A 145 -17.96 3.24 -16.00
N LYS A 146 -18.82 2.73 -16.87
CA LYS A 146 -20.24 3.07 -16.93
C LYS A 146 -21.05 1.79 -17.07
N PRO A 147 -22.00 1.48 -16.17
CA PRO A 147 -23.02 0.45 -16.42
C PRO A 147 -23.86 0.84 -17.64
N LEU A 148 -24.24 -0.14 -18.45
CA LEU A 148 -25.11 0.03 -19.62
C LEU A 148 -26.52 -0.48 -19.34
#